data_43acce4356b61dedf7426eabb7c61125
#
_entry.id   43acce4356b61dedf7426eabb7c61125
#
_cell.length_a   1.000
_cell.length_b   1.000
_cell.length_c   1.000
_cell.angle_alpha   90.00
_cell.angle_beta   90.00
_cell.angle_gamma   90.00
#
_symmetry.space_group_name_H-M   'P 1'
#
loop_
_entity.id
_entity.type
_entity.pdbx_description
1 polymer ?
#
loop_
_entity_poly.entity_id
_entity_poly.type
_entity_poly.pdbx_seq_one_letter_code
_entity_poly.pdbx_strand_id
1 'polypeptide(L)'
;MKTSELKPSPTNPRKISDDQLRMLAKSLAEFGDLSGIVVNRQSGNVVGGHQRIKCLDPSWAITSKPITDPSGTVASGWIETAWGRLSYREVDWDERKEVAANIAANKHRGEWDFPKLKDLIADLDDGSYDMDLTGFSSSELETTFGIVGPGNSVPEKEESLVPDKDPNILVRLSFHPGIWLGQRLEINEVLDKLEKTYSCKVTIDE
;
A
#
# COMPACT_ATOMS: atom_id res chain seq x y z
N MET A 1 17.88 -2.80 24.16
CA MET A 1 17.86 -3.20 22.73
C MET A 1 17.84 -1.95 21.86
N LYS A 2 18.44 -2.00 20.68
CA LYS A 2 18.41 -0.90 19.71
C LYS A 2 17.66 -1.31 18.45
N THR A 3 17.20 -0.34 17.68
CA THR A 3 16.53 -0.59 16.40
C THR A 3 17.39 -1.31 15.37
N SER A 4 18.72 -1.13 15.44
CA SER A 4 19.69 -1.89 14.61
C SER A 4 19.65 -3.41 14.84
N GLU A 5 19.06 -3.85 15.93
CA GLU A 5 18.92 -5.28 16.26
C GLU A 5 17.64 -5.91 15.67
N LEU A 6 16.74 -5.09 15.13
CA LEU A 6 15.51 -5.55 14.48
C LEU A 6 15.83 -6.23 13.15
N LYS A 7 15.38 -7.47 12.98
CA LYS A 7 15.64 -8.28 11.79
C LYS A 7 14.36 -8.38 10.94
N PRO A 8 14.36 -7.91 9.69
CA PRO A 8 13.25 -8.18 8.78
C PRO A 8 13.05 -9.69 8.62
N SER A 9 11.79 -10.16 8.61
CA SER A 9 11.52 -11.56 8.28
C SER A 9 11.91 -11.85 6.83
N PRO A 10 12.66 -12.92 6.56
CA PRO A 10 13.01 -13.33 5.19
C PRO A 10 11.79 -13.76 4.38
N THR A 11 10.72 -14.14 5.04
CA THR A 11 9.45 -14.59 4.41
C THR A 11 8.45 -13.46 4.20
N ASN A 12 8.82 -12.20 4.48
CA ASN A 12 7.91 -11.08 4.28
C ASN A 12 7.58 -10.86 2.79
N PRO A 13 6.32 -11.03 2.37
CA PRO A 13 5.95 -10.94 0.95
C PRO A 13 5.83 -9.51 0.43
N ARG A 14 5.88 -8.49 1.31
CA ARG A 14 5.64 -7.09 0.92
C ARG A 14 6.91 -6.39 0.47
N LYS A 15 6.81 -5.75 -0.68
CA LYS A 15 7.80 -4.79 -1.19
C LYS A 15 7.26 -3.37 -1.02
N ILE A 16 8.15 -2.40 -1.03
CA ILE A 16 7.84 -0.97 -1.02
C ILE A 16 8.80 -0.27 -1.97
N SER A 17 8.31 0.68 -2.75
CA SER A 17 9.15 1.55 -3.58
C SER A 17 9.81 2.63 -2.73
N ASP A 18 10.84 3.28 -3.27
CA ASP A 18 11.54 4.37 -2.57
C ASP A 18 10.61 5.55 -2.31
N ASP A 19 9.71 5.87 -3.27
CA ASP A 19 8.71 6.93 -3.10
C ASP A 19 7.72 6.60 -1.99
N GLN A 20 7.19 5.38 -1.96
CA GLN A 20 6.31 4.94 -0.88
C GLN A 20 7.03 4.92 0.47
N LEU A 21 8.33 4.58 0.51
CA LEU A 21 9.12 4.64 1.73
C LEU A 21 9.30 6.08 2.22
N ARG A 22 9.53 7.03 1.30
CA ARG A 22 9.62 8.46 1.61
C ARG A 22 8.29 8.98 2.17
N MET A 23 7.16 8.66 1.55
CA MET A 23 5.83 9.04 2.05
C MET A 23 5.54 8.43 3.43
N LEU A 24 5.91 7.17 3.65
CA LEU A 24 5.80 6.53 4.96
C LEU A 24 6.63 7.27 6.02
N ALA A 25 7.85 7.69 5.70
CA ALA A 25 8.70 8.46 6.61
C ALA A 25 8.07 9.82 6.95
N LYS A 26 7.51 10.54 5.98
CA LYS A 26 6.75 11.79 6.21
C LYS A 26 5.56 11.54 7.14
N SER A 27 4.76 10.52 6.85
CA SER A 27 3.59 10.15 7.65
C SER A 27 3.96 9.80 9.09
N LEU A 28 5.05 9.08 9.31
CA LEU A 28 5.56 8.78 10.66
C LEU A 28 6.02 10.05 11.39
N ALA A 29 6.63 10.98 10.68
CA ALA A 29 7.08 12.24 11.26
C ALA A 29 5.91 13.17 11.66
N GLU A 30 4.84 13.17 10.90
CA GLU A 30 3.65 14.01 11.13
C GLU A 30 2.70 13.39 12.16
N PHE A 31 2.33 12.14 11.97
CA PHE A 31 1.28 11.48 12.77
C PHE A 31 1.82 10.59 13.89
N GLY A 32 3.12 10.29 13.90
CA GLY A 32 3.70 9.33 14.83
C GLY A 32 3.25 7.90 14.56
N ASP A 33 2.95 7.18 15.63
CA ASP A 33 2.62 5.75 15.56
C ASP A 33 1.17 5.45 15.18
N LEU A 34 0.97 4.97 13.97
CA LEU A 34 -0.34 4.51 13.50
C LEU A 34 -0.55 2.99 13.65
N SER A 35 0.48 2.17 13.91
CA SER A 35 0.30 0.70 13.98
C SER A 35 1.46 -0.14 14.54
N GLY A 36 2.46 0.46 15.18
CA GLY A 36 3.52 -0.23 15.93
C GLY A 36 4.44 -1.21 15.17
N ILE A 37 5.30 -1.85 15.92
CA ILE A 37 6.23 -2.90 15.48
C ILE A 37 6.03 -4.14 16.34
N VAL A 38 5.93 -5.32 15.71
CA VAL A 38 5.79 -6.62 16.38
C VAL A 38 6.98 -7.50 16.02
N VAL A 39 7.63 -8.07 17.02
CA VAL A 39 8.81 -8.96 16.89
C VAL A 39 8.51 -10.30 17.53
N ASN A 40 8.88 -11.39 16.88
CA ASN A 40 8.80 -12.70 17.49
C ASN A 40 10.12 -13.02 18.24
N ARG A 41 10.03 -13.30 19.51
CA ARG A 41 11.18 -13.60 20.36
C ARG A 41 11.90 -14.89 19.95
N GLN A 42 11.16 -15.90 19.48
CA GLN A 42 11.75 -17.19 19.10
C GLN A 42 12.67 -17.06 17.89
N SER A 43 12.21 -16.40 16.86
CA SER A 43 12.97 -16.22 15.62
C SER A 43 13.86 -14.97 15.61
N GLY A 44 13.54 -13.99 16.45
CA GLY A 44 14.11 -12.64 16.41
C GLY A 44 13.64 -11.78 15.24
N ASN A 45 12.69 -12.25 14.45
CA ASN A 45 12.20 -11.58 13.26
C ASN A 45 11.08 -10.59 13.57
N VAL A 46 11.04 -9.51 12.79
CA VAL A 46 9.87 -8.63 12.73
C VAL A 46 8.73 -9.36 12.04
N VAL A 47 7.56 -9.40 12.67
CA VAL A 47 6.31 -9.97 12.14
C VAL A 47 5.43 -8.89 11.55
N GLY A 48 5.39 -7.72 12.18
CA GLY A 48 4.64 -6.55 11.71
C GLY A 48 5.48 -5.29 11.79
N GLY A 49 5.34 -4.38 10.80
CA GLY A 49 6.10 -3.13 10.76
C GLY A 49 7.38 -3.16 9.89
N HIS A 50 7.55 -4.15 9.01
CA HIS A 50 8.73 -4.31 8.15
C HIS A 50 9.15 -3.04 7.39
N GLN A 51 8.21 -2.26 6.91
CA GLN A 51 8.53 -1.04 6.18
C GLN A 51 8.89 0.10 7.14
N ARG A 52 8.28 0.13 8.34
CA ARG A 52 8.59 1.13 9.36
C ARG A 52 10.00 1.02 9.88
N ILE A 53 10.51 -0.20 10.09
CA ILE A 53 11.88 -0.38 10.56
C ILE A 53 12.93 0.20 9.62
N LYS A 54 12.61 0.34 8.33
CA LYS A 54 13.49 0.98 7.34
C LYS A 54 13.58 2.51 7.52
N CYS A 55 12.60 3.12 8.19
CA CYS A 55 12.57 4.55 8.47
C CYS A 55 13.23 4.89 9.81
N LEU A 56 13.63 3.90 10.63
CA LEU A 56 14.16 4.13 11.95
C LEU A 56 15.69 4.39 11.92
N ASP A 57 16.12 5.30 12.76
CA ASP A 57 17.55 5.47 13.01
C ASP A 57 18.09 4.23 13.77
N PRO A 58 19.19 3.62 13.32
CA PRO A 58 19.75 2.41 13.94
C PRO A 58 20.14 2.56 15.41
N SER A 59 20.34 3.77 15.88
CA SER A 59 20.76 4.07 17.25
C SER A 59 19.62 4.18 18.26
N TRP A 60 18.36 4.30 17.80
CA TRP A 60 17.24 4.52 18.70
C TRP A 60 17.01 3.37 19.67
N ALA A 61 16.63 3.72 20.89
CA ALA A 61 16.45 2.76 21.96
C ALA A 61 15.05 2.13 21.92
N ILE A 62 15.01 0.83 22.17
CA ILE A 62 13.79 0.07 22.40
C ILE A 62 13.67 -0.21 23.89
N THR A 63 12.59 0.27 24.50
CA THR A 63 12.26 0.03 25.90
C THR A 63 11.04 -0.86 25.97
N SER A 64 11.13 -2.01 26.63
CA SER A 64 10.01 -2.91 26.84
C SER A 64 9.95 -3.43 28.28
N LYS A 65 8.76 -3.82 28.70
CA LYS A 65 8.51 -4.47 29.99
C LYS A 65 7.84 -5.82 29.75
N PRO A 66 8.19 -6.84 30.53
CA PRO A 66 7.51 -8.12 30.47
C PRO A 66 6.03 -7.96 30.74
N ILE A 67 5.22 -8.58 29.91
CA ILE A 67 3.78 -8.78 30.09
C ILE A 67 3.43 -10.16 29.55
N THR A 68 2.24 -10.65 29.89
CA THR A 68 1.75 -11.91 29.33
C THR A 68 0.28 -11.76 28.99
N ASP A 69 -0.10 -12.15 27.77
CA ASP A 69 -1.48 -12.20 27.34
C ASP A 69 -1.80 -13.50 26.58
N PRO A 70 -3.08 -13.85 26.42
CA PRO A 70 -3.49 -15.07 25.71
C PRO A 70 -3.08 -15.10 24.22
N SER A 71 -2.76 -13.97 23.61
CA SER A 71 -2.31 -13.91 22.21
C SER A 71 -0.86 -14.35 22.03
N GLY A 72 -0.14 -14.51 23.14
CA GLY A 72 1.29 -14.86 23.17
C GLY A 72 2.21 -13.64 23.21
N THR A 73 1.72 -12.50 23.66
CA THR A 73 2.59 -11.34 23.94
C THR A 73 3.39 -11.64 25.21
N VAL A 74 4.70 -11.37 25.16
CA VAL A 74 5.64 -11.61 26.27
C VAL A 74 6.34 -10.33 26.72
N ALA A 75 6.33 -9.27 25.91
CA ALA A 75 6.75 -7.94 26.32
C ALA A 75 6.03 -6.87 25.51
N SER A 76 5.86 -5.69 26.08
CA SER A 76 5.31 -4.51 25.42
C SER A 76 6.08 -3.26 25.84
N GLY A 77 6.17 -2.30 24.93
CA GLY A 77 6.90 -1.08 25.18
C GLY A 77 6.87 -0.13 23.99
N TRP A 78 7.95 0.58 23.77
CA TRP A 78 8.05 1.58 22.71
C TRP A 78 9.49 1.74 22.22
N ILE A 79 9.60 2.35 21.05
CA ILE A 79 10.85 2.85 20.48
C ILE A 79 10.82 4.38 20.62
N GLU A 80 11.83 4.93 21.26
CA GLU A 80 11.99 6.40 21.32
C GLU A 80 12.52 6.90 19.98
N THR A 81 11.75 7.78 19.32
CA THR A 81 12.10 8.34 18.02
C THR A 81 12.14 9.86 18.08
N ALA A 82 12.65 10.51 17.05
CA ALA A 82 12.60 11.96 16.92
C ALA A 82 11.14 12.49 16.79
N TRP A 83 10.21 11.62 16.42
CA TRP A 83 8.79 11.94 16.17
C TRP A 83 7.87 11.56 17.35
N GLY A 84 8.43 11.05 18.44
CA GLY A 84 7.68 10.51 19.57
C GLY A 84 7.90 9.02 19.75
N ARG A 85 6.95 8.32 20.35
CA ARG A 85 7.06 6.90 20.69
C ARG A 85 6.32 6.04 19.67
N LEU A 86 7.02 5.06 19.11
CA LEU A 86 6.38 4.00 18.34
C LEU A 86 6.12 2.78 19.23
N SER A 87 4.93 2.22 19.17
CA SER A 87 4.57 1.02 19.91
C SER A 87 5.43 -0.18 19.50
N TYR A 88 5.90 -0.92 20.50
CA TYR A 88 6.71 -2.10 20.33
C TYR A 88 6.11 -3.26 21.12
N ARG A 89 6.02 -4.43 20.49
CA ARG A 89 5.49 -5.64 21.09
C ARG A 89 6.36 -6.84 20.75
N GLU A 90 6.69 -7.65 21.75
CA GLU A 90 7.30 -8.95 21.57
C GLU A 90 6.28 -10.05 21.77
N VAL A 91 6.33 -11.04 20.91
CA VAL A 91 5.48 -12.24 20.99
C VAL A 91 6.35 -13.49 21.06
N ASP A 92 5.81 -14.56 21.59
CA ASP A 92 6.45 -15.88 21.66
C ASP A 92 5.58 -16.86 20.86
N TRP A 93 5.85 -16.96 19.56
CA TRP A 93 5.12 -17.78 18.62
C TRP A 93 6.03 -18.79 17.94
N ASP A 94 5.51 -19.99 17.69
CA ASP A 94 6.17 -20.93 16.80
C ASP A 94 6.21 -20.41 15.36
N GLU A 95 7.03 -21.04 14.52
CA GLU A 95 7.26 -20.62 13.13
C GLU A 95 5.96 -20.57 12.31
N ARG A 96 5.08 -21.55 12.49
CA ARG A 96 3.79 -21.61 11.74
C ARG A 96 2.88 -20.44 12.10
N LYS A 97 2.78 -20.13 13.38
CA LYS A 97 2.00 -18.99 13.87
C LYS A 97 2.61 -17.66 13.43
N GLU A 98 3.94 -17.54 13.43
CA GLU A 98 4.64 -16.36 12.91
C GLU A 98 4.30 -16.11 11.44
N VAL A 99 4.44 -17.12 10.58
CA VAL A 99 4.14 -17.02 9.14
C VAL A 99 2.66 -16.68 8.92
N ALA A 100 1.75 -17.36 9.61
CA ALA A 100 0.31 -17.08 9.53
C ALA A 100 -0.02 -15.63 9.95
N ALA A 101 0.58 -15.15 11.04
CA ALA A 101 0.39 -13.79 11.52
C ALA A 101 0.95 -12.75 10.55
N ASN A 102 2.10 -13.02 9.92
CA ASN A 102 2.67 -12.15 8.89
C ASN A 102 1.72 -12.02 7.69
N ILE A 103 1.16 -13.12 7.21
CA ILE A 103 0.17 -13.13 6.13
C ILE A 103 -1.08 -12.36 6.56
N ALA A 104 -1.63 -12.65 7.73
CA ALA A 104 -2.83 -12.00 8.25
C ALA A 104 -2.67 -10.49 8.40
N ALA A 105 -1.54 -10.03 8.92
CA ALA A 105 -1.22 -8.60 9.06
C ALA A 105 -1.23 -7.84 7.72
N ASN A 106 -1.04 -8.54 6.61
CA ASN A 106 -1.04 -7.97 5.27
C ASN A 106 -2.38 -8.13 4.54
N LYS A 107 -3.15 -9.17 4.85
CA LYS A 107 -4.42 -9.49 4.17
C LYS A 107 -5.62 -8.72 4.75
N HIS A 108 -5.69 -8.51 6.06
CA HIS A 108 -6.87 -7.98 6.75
C HIS A 108 -6.94 -6.44 6.74
N ARG A 109 -6.50 -5.78 5.67
CA ARG A 109 -6.55 -4.31 5.57
C ARG A 109 -7.91 -3.76 5.14
N GLY A 110 -8.88 -4.62 4.82
CA GLY A 110 -10.16 -4.23 4.27
C GLY A 110 -10.06 -3.78 2.81
N GLU A 111 -11.18 -3.38 2.26
CA GLU A 111 -11.29 -2.76 0.95
C GLU A 111 -11.67 -1.30 1.11
N TRP A 112 -11.26 -0.45 0.17
CA TRP A 112 -11.65 0.94 0.15
C TRP A 112 -13.07 1.10 -0.39
N ASP A 113 -13.89 1.88 0.30
CA ASP A 113 -15.07 2.51 -0.30
C ASP A 113 -14.55 3.67 -1.16
N PHE A 114 -14.28 3.39 -2.43
CA PHE A 114 -13.66 4.35 -3.34
C PHE A 114 -14.44 5.67 -3.51
N PRO A 115 -15.78 5.68 -3.63
CA PRO A 115 -16.55 6.93 -3.67
C PRO A 115 -16.29 7.80 -2.43
N LYS A 116 -16.42 7.22 -1.25
CA LYS A 116 -16.19 7.93 0.02
C LYS A 116 -14.74 8.39 0.18
N LEU A 117 -13.79 7.54 -0.20
CA LEU A 117 -12.37 7.88 -0.14
C LEU A 117 -12.05 9.05 -1.08
N LYS A 118 -12.63 9.08 -2.29
CA LYS A 118 -12.48 10.17 -3.24
C LYS A 118 -12.94 11.50 -2.65
N ASP A 119 -14.11 11.52 -2.02
CA ASP A 119 -14.65 12.72 -1.40
C ASP A 119 -13.72 13.24 -0.28
N LEU A 120 -13.22 12.33 0.58
CA LEU A 120 -12.29 12.67 1.64
C LEU A 120 -10.95 13.20 1.11
N ILE A 121 -10.42 12.61 0.05
CA ILE A 121 -9.18 13.06 -0.60
C ILE A 121 -9.40 14.44 -1.24
N ALA A 122 -10.53 14.64 -1.93
CA ALA A 122 -10.85 15.93 -2.55
C ALA A 122 -11.01 17.06 -1.51
N ASP A 123 -11.59 16.75 -0.36
CA ASP A 123 -11.73 17.72 0.75
C ASP A 123 -10.37 18.09 1.37
N LEU A 124 -9.39 17.16 1.37
CA LEU A 124 -8.04 17.42 1.87
C LEU A 124 -7.16 18.16 0.86
N ASP A 125 -7.39 17.98 -0.44
CA ASP A 125 -6.56 18.54 -1.52
C ASP A 125 -6.97 19.98 -1.87
N ASP A 126 -7.10 20.82 -0.86
CA ASP A 126 -7.38 22.25 -0.99
C ASP A 126 -6.11 23.11 -1.12
N GLY A 127 -4.95 22.47 -1.18
CA GLY A 127 -3.63 23.10 -1.25
C GLY A 127 -3.04 23.49 0.11
N SER A 128 -3.77 23.29 1.21
CA SER A 128 -3.27 23.55 2.56
C SER A 128 -2.57 22.34 3.19
N TYR A 129 -2.75 21.15 2.60
CA TYR A 129 -2.27 19.88 3.15
C TYR A 129 -1.30 19.17 2.20
N ASP A 130 -0.23 18.61 2.75
CA ASP A 130 0.73 17.80 1.98
C ASP A 130 0.12 16.41 1.70
N MET A 131 -0.34 16.18 0.48
CA MET A 131 -1.00 14.94 0.09
C MET A 131 -0.11 13.69 0.17
N ASP A 132 1.22 13.84 0.13
CA ASP A 132 2.17 12.74 0.38
C ASP A 132 1.95 12.08 1.76
N LEU A 133 1.42 12.84 2.74
CA LEU A 133 1.12 12.35 4.10
C LEU A 133 0.02 11.30 4.11
N THR A 134 -0.88 11.29 3.13
CA THR A 134 -1.93 10.29 2.98
C THR A 134 -1.37 8.93 2.54
N GLY A 135 -0.18 8.91 1.96
CA GLY A 135 0.45 7.73 1.37
C GLY A 135 0.03 7.43 -0.06
N PHE A 136 -0.83 8.27 -0.66
CA PHE A 136 -1.15 8.22 -2.09
C PHE A 136 -0.16 9.09 -2.87
N SER A 137 0.45 8.53 -3.91
CA SER A 137 1.26 9.30 -4.86
C SER A 137 0.38 10.18 -5.74
N SER A 138 0.95 11.25 -6.28
CA SER A 138 0.24 12.14 -7.23
C SER A 138 -0.32 11.34 -8.42
N SER A 139 0.40 10.34 -8.92
CA SER A 139 -0.07 9.47 -9.99
C SER A 139 -1.25 8.59 -9.58
N GLU A 140 -1.30 8.10 -8.33
CA GLU A 140 -2.44 7.35 -7.80
C GLU A 140 -3.65 8.25 -7.62
N LEU A 141 -3.46 9.48 -7.14
CA LEU A 141 -4.52 10.48 -6.99
C LEU A 141 -5.14 10.83 -8.36
N GLU A 142 -4.30 11.08 -9.36
CA GLU A 142 -4.75 11.38 -10.72
C GLU A 142 -5.48 10.18 -11.38
N THR A 143 -4.85 9.00 -11.37
CA THR A 143 -5.38 7.82 -12.10
C THR A 143 -6.58 7.19 -11.42
N THR A 144 -6.62 7.18 -10.08
CA THR A 144 -7.67 6.52 -9.30
C THR A 144 -8.85 7.44 -9.02
N PHE A 145 -8.59 8.72 -8.75
CA PHE A 145 -9.62 9.67 -8.31
C PHE A 145 -9.87 10.80 -9.29
N GLY A 146 -9.01 10.99 -10.31
CA GLY A 146 -9.07 12.12 -11.24
C GLY A 146 -8.76 13.46 -10.56
N ILE A 147 -7.99 13.44 -9.49
CA ILE A 147 -7.61 14.63 -8.72
C ILE A 147 -6.24 15.09 -9.18
N VAL A 148 -6.17 16.26 -9.79
CA VAL A 148 -4.93 16.92 -10.20
C VAL A 148 -4.61 17.99 -9.16
N GLY A 149 -3.61 17.75 -8.33
CA GLY A 149 -3.24 18.67 -7.25
C GLY A 149 -2.81 20.07 -7.77
N PRO A 150 -2.96 21.12 -6.97
CA PRO A 150 -2.65 22.50 -7.37
C PRO A 150 -1.17 22.79 -7.67
N GLY A 151 -0.30 21.80 -7.55
CA GLY A 151 1.14 21.90 -7.88
C GLY A 151 1.55 21.20 -9.18
N ASN A 152 0.70 20.38 -9.75
CA ASN A 152 0.90 19.73 -11.03
C ASN A 152 0.08 20.42 -12.13
N SER A 153 0.45 21.66 -12.44
CA SER A 153 0.18 22.13 -13.79
C SER A 153 0.89 21.14 -14.71
N VAL A 154 0.10 20.32 -15.40
CA VAL A 154 0.57 19.56 -16.58
C VAL A 154 1.38 20.58 -17.37
N PRO A 155 2.65 20.35 -17.71
CA PRO A 155 3.31 21.20 -18.68
C PRO A 155 2.37 21.20 -19.88
N GLU A 156 1.90 22.38 -20.28
CA GLU A 156 1.21 22.55 -21.53
C GLU A 156 2.10 21.89 -22.58
N LYS A 157 1.76 20.67 -22.94
CA LYS A 157 2.27 20.10 -24.18
C LYS A 157 1.75 21.06 -25.22
N GLU A 158 2.68 21.80 -25.82
CA GLU A 158 2.42 22.51 -27.05
C GLU A 158 1.43 21.69 -27.87
N GLU A 159 0.29 22.28 -28.14
CA GLU A 159 -0.66 21.75 -29.10
C GLU A 159 0.05 21.49 -30.42
N SER A 160 0.62 20.31 -30.57
CA SER A 160 0.81 19.80 -31.90
C SER A 160 -0.58 19.62 -32.45
N LEU A 161 -0.91 20.40 -33.46
CA LEU A 161 -2.09 20.28 -34.28
C LEU A 161 -2.26 18.82 -34.73
N VAL A 162 -2.92 18.03 -33.92
CA VAL A 162 -3.32 16.68 -34.29
C VAL A 162 -4.72 16.80 -34.90
N PRO A 163 -4.88 16.32 -36.12
CA PRO A 163 -6.17 16.41 -36.79
C PRO A 163 -7.18 15.56 -36.05
N ASP A 164 -8.38 16.07 -36.13
CA ASP A 164 -9.67 15.54 -35.73
C ASP A 164 -9.74 14.06 -35.40
N LYS A 165 -10.12 13.79 -34.16
CA LYS A 165 -10.01 12.51 -33.60
C LYS A 165 -11.20 11.84 -33.13
N ASP A 166 -11.17 10.64 -33.39
CA ASP A 166 -12.10 9.62 -32.97
C ASP A 166 -12.23 9.63 -31.42
N PRO A 167 -13.41 9.86 -30.86
CA PRO A 167 -13.62 9.87 -29.42
C PRO A 167 -13.62 8.47 -28.79
N ASN A 168 -12.83 7.53 -29.33
CA ASN A 168 -12.81 6.16 -28.89
C ASN A 168 -12.07 6.01 -27.56
N ILE A 169 -12.76 5.50 -26.57
CA ILE A 169 -12.15 5.07 -25.30
C ILE A 169 -11.58 3.68 -25.52
N LEU A 170 -10.24 3.55 -25.39
CA LEU A 170 -9.59 2.25 -25.43
C LEU A 170 -9.58 1.62 -24.03
N VAL A 171 -10.28 0.49 -23.89
CA VAL A 171 -10.23 -0.34 -22.68
C VAL A 171 -9.37 -1.56 -22.97
N ARG A 172 -8.31 -1.75 -22.18
CA ARG A 172 -7.45 -2.95 -22.27
C ARG A 172 -7.77 -3.93 -21.16
N LEU A 173 -8.18 -5.14 -21.50
CA LEU A 173 -8.39 -6.25 -20.59
C LEU A 173 -7.22 -7.22 -20.72
N SER A 174 -6.66 -7.66 -19.59
CA SER A 174 -5.57 -8.65 -19.56
C SER A 174 -6.01 -9.88 -18.78
N PHE A 175 -5.84 -11.05 -19.37
CA PHE A 175 -6.18 -12.33 -18.76
C PHE A 175 -4.91 -13.14 -18.50
N HIS A 176 -4.89 -13.86 -17.39
CA HIS A 176 -3.85 -14.86 -17.17
C HIS A 176 -3.97 -15.98 -18.23
N PRO A 177 -2.86 -16.45 -18.85
CA PRO A 177 -2.93 -17.44 -19.95
C PRO A 177 -3.76 -18.67 -19.64
N GLY A 178 -3.71 -19.19 -18.41
CA GLY A 178 -4.49 -20.35 -17.99
C GLY A 178 -6.01 -20.09 -17.94
N ILE A 179 -6.42 -18.87 -17.60
CA ILE A 179 -7.84 -18.45 -17.60
C ILE A 179 -8.30 -18.29 -19.05
N TRP A 180 -7.49 -17.63 -19.88
CA TRP A 180 -7.79 -17.43 -21.31
C TRP A 180 -8.00 -18.77 -22.03
N LEU A 181 -7.10 -19.73 -21.86
CA LEU A 181 -7.22 -21.05 -22.50
C LEU A 181 -8.41 -21.88 -21.98
N GLY A 182 -8.73 -21.77 -20.69
CA GLY A 182 -9.81 -22.54 -20.06
C GLY A 182 -11.22 -21.97 -20.29
N GLN A 183 -11.35 -20.66 -20.46
CA GLN A 183 -12.64 -19.93 -20.52
C GLN A 183 -12.81 -19.09 -21.79
N ARG A 184 -11.99 -19.34 -22.81
CA ARG A 184 -11.97 -18.54 -24.05
C ARG A 184 -13.34 -18.36 -24.70
N LEU A 185 -14.14 -19.41 -24.72
CA LEU A 185 -15.48 -19.37 -25.34
C LEU A 185 -16.42 -18.43 -24.56
N GLU A 186 -16.45 -18.54 -23.25
CA GLU A 186 -17.28 -17.71 -22.37
C GLU A 186 -16.84 -16.24 -22.43
N ILE A 187 -15.55 -15.99 -22.44
CA ILE A 187 -14.99 -14.63 -22.56
C ILE A 187 -15.38 -14.02 -23.90
N ASN A 188 -15.25 -14.75 -25.00
CA ASN A 188 -15.64 -14.25 -26.32
C ASN A 188 -17.13 -13.96 -26.42
N GLU A 189 -18.00 -14.79 -25.83
CA GLU A 189 -19.45 -14.52 -25.78
C GLU A 189 -19.76 -13.19 -25.05
N VAL A 190 -19.06 -12.89 -23.97
CA VAL A 190 -19.21 -11.63 -23.23
C VAL A 190 -18.72 -10.46 -24.07
N LEU A 191 -17.58 -10.59 -24.74
CA LEU A 191 -17.02 -9.54 -25.61
C LEU A 191 -17.94 -9.26 -26.82
N ASP A 192 -18.46 -10.29 -27.48
CA ASP A 192 -19.44 -10.16 -28.56
C ASP A 192 -20.73 -9.46 -28.10
N LYS A 193 -21.18 -9.74 -26.88
CA LYS A 193 -22.33 -9.08 -26.29
C LYS A 193 -22.06 -7.61 -26.02
N LEU A 194 -20.87 -7.26 -25.58
CA LEU A 194 -20.45 -5.86 -25.40
C LEU A 194 -20.43 -5.11 -26.72
N GLU A 195 -19.85 -5.68 -27.78
CA GLU A 195 -19.85 -5.07 -29.12
C GLU A 195 -21.24 -4.75 -29.59
N LYS A 196 -22.18 -5.73 -29.48
CA LYS A 196 -23.57 -5.59 -29.93
C LYS A 196 -24.36 -4.58 -29.08
N THR A 197 -24.13 -4.55 -27.78
CA THR A 197 -24.92 -3.73 -26.84
C THR A 197 -24.49 -2.26 -26.86
N TYR A 198 -23.16 -2.01 -26.98
CA TYR A 198 -22.61 -0.67 -26.83
C TYR A 198 -21.97 -0.11 -28.10
N SER A 199 -22.16 -0.78 -29.25
CA SER A 199 -21.60 -0.37 -30.54
C SER A 199 -20.09 -0.08 -30.48
N CYS A 200 -19.38 -0.85 -29.69
CA CYS A 200 -17.91 -0.77 -29.56
C CYS A 200 -17.24 -1.80 -30.48
N LYS A 201 -15.93 -1.66 -30.69
CA LYS A 201 -15.11 -2.64 -31.42
C LYS A 201 -14.16 -3.32 -30.43
N VAL A 202 -14.19 -4.63 -30.39
CA VAL A 202 -13.26 -5.44 -29.62
C VAL A 202 -12.15 -5.96 -30.54
N THR A 203 -10.90 -5.79 -30.11
CA THR A 203 -9.73 -6.38 -30.78
C THR A 203 -9.00 -7.24 -29.78
N ILE A 204 -8.69 -8.48 -30.16
CA ILE A 204 -7.96 -9.43 -29.30
C ILE A 204 -6.55 -9.54 -29.84
N ASP A 205 -5.56 -9.15 -29.04
CA ASP A 205 -4.15 -9.37 -29.30
C ASP A 205 -3.71 -10.63 -28.55
N GLU A 206 -3.34 -11.68 -29.29
CA GLU A 206 -2.87 -12.97 -28.71
C GLU A 206 -1.35 -12.99 -28.45
#